data_15b867eba69265a98d53f15e7277e9f5
#
_entry.id   15b867eba69265a98d53f15e7277e9f5
#
_cell.length_a   1.000
_cell.length_b   1.000
_cell.length_c   1.000
_cell.angle_alpha   90.00
_cell.angle_beta   90.00
_cell.angle_gamma   90.00
#
_symmetry.space_group_name_H-M   'P 1'
#
loop_
_entity.id
_entity.type
_entity.pdbx_description
1 polymer ?
#
loop_
_entity_poly.entity_id
_entity_poly.type
_entity_poly.pdbx_seq_one_letter_code
_entity_poly.pdbx_strand_id
1 'polypeptide(L)'
;MVDAKEWYHTVNCENLTQVRDYCDRRGYSTDYYILVDFSKPSGKKRFFVYDLQRGKRLMSSYCMHGSGKGNTDAQPKFSNTPGSGCTSLGRYVMIGKGAMKFKNCVRLRGLDKSNYLAEARGILIHFAGKVTRFSGEKEYIPLGTESRGCFTVSRSCVEKVLQIYKESSRRRPVLIYAKYK
;
A
#
# COMPACT_ATOMS: atom_id res chain seq x y z
N MET A 1 -17.60 10.64 3.38
CA MET A 1 -16.87 11.81 2.84
C MET A 1 -16.29 12.75 3.90
N VAL A 2 -16.91 12.85 5.07
CA VAL A 2 -16.31 13.53 6.24
C VAL A 2 -14.97 12.88 6.62
N ASP A 3 -14.87 11.57 6.55
CA ASP A 3 -13.69 10.77 6.81
C ASP A 3 -12.48 11.14 5.91
N ALA A 4 -12.68 11.23 4.59
CA ALA A 4 -11.63 11.65 3.67
C ALA A 4 -11.16 13.09 3.96
N LYS A 5 -12.10 14.01 4.21
CA LYS A 5 -11.80 15.40 4.51
C LYS A 5 -10.93 15.52 5.77
N GLU A 6 -11.28 14.79 6.82
CA GLU A 6 -10.49 14.76 8.04
C GLU A 6 -9.06 14.27 7.78
N TRP A 7 -8.92 13.13 7.05
CA TRP A 7 -7.61 12.57 6.73
C TRP A 7 -6.71 13.57 6.01
N TYR A 8 -7.20 14.14 4.92
CA TYR A 8 -6.37 14.98 4.06
C TYR A 8 -6.09 16.38 4.63
N HIS A 9 -6.90 16.86 5.55
CA HIS A 9 -6.75 18.22 6.09
C HIS A 9 -6.21 18.29 7.52
N THR A 10 -6.34 17.22 8.30
CA THR A 10 -6.03 17.29 9.74
C THR A 10 -5.05 16.24 10.22
N VAL A 11 -4.89 15.13 9.50
CA VAL A 11 -4.02 14.03 9.93
C VAL A 11 -2.66 14.13 9.25
N ASN A 12 -1.61 14.21 10.04
CA ASN A 12 -0.26 13.96 9.53
C ASN A 12 -0.05 12.44 9.43
N CYS A 13 0.02 11.92 8.22
CA CYS A 13 0.12 10.48 7.95
C CYS A 13 1.41 9.82 8.47
N GLU A 14 2.40 10.61 8.87
CA GLU A 14 3.65 10.14 9.48
C GLU A 14 3.64 10.28 11.00
N ASN A 15 2.63 10.93 11.58
CA ASN A 15 2.44 11.03 13.02
C ASN A 15 1.55 9.87 13.49
N LEU A 16 2.16 8.83 14.06
CA LEU A 16 1.45 7.59 14.40
C LEU A 16 0.38 7.78 15.49
N THR A 17 0.54 8.74 16.40
CA THR A 17 -0.49 9.07 17.38
C THR A 17 -1.73 9.66 16.71
N GLN A 18 -1.55 10.61 15.79
CA GLN A 18 -2.66 11.19 15.02
C GLN A 18 -3.34 10.13 14.14
N VAL A 19 -2.57 9.25 13.50
CA VAL A 19 -3.11 8.15 12.68
C VAL A 19 -3.93 7.20 13.56
N ARG A 20 -3.41 6.78 14.70
CA ARG A 20 -4.13 5.90 15.64
C ARG A 20 -5.44 6.53 16.11
N ASP A 21 -5.43 7.79 16.51
CA ASP A 21 -6.62 8.49 16.98
C ASP A 21 -7.68 8.63 15.87
N TYR A 22 -7.24 8.92 14.64
CA TYR A 22 -8.09 8.91 13.47
C TYR A 22 -8.69 7.52 13.22
N CYS A 23 -7.87 6.46 13.23
CA CYS A 23 -8.33 5.08 13.05
C CYS A 23 -9.37 4.69 14.10
N ASP A 24 -9.16 5.08 15.34
CA ASP A 24 -10.10 4.82 16.43
C ASP A 24 -11.45 5.49 16.20
N ARG A 25 -11.46 6.78 15.87
CA ARG A 25 -12.69 7.53 15.58
C ARG A 25 -13.44 7.01 14.34
N ARG A 26 -12.74 6.48 13.35
CA ARG A 26 -13.31 6.09 12.05
C ARG A 26 -13.53 4.60 11.86
N GLY A 27 -13.24 3.79 12.88
CA GLY A 27 -13.52 2.36 12.85
C GLY A 27 -12.47 1.51 12.13
N TYR A 28 -11.27 2.05 11.88
CA TYR A 28 -10.13 1.29 11.38
C TYR A 28 -9.34 0.64 12.53
N SER A 29 -8.49 -0.34 12.19
CA SER A 29 -7.61 -0.98 13.18
C SER A 29 -6.74 0.06 13.88
N THR A 30 -6.69 -0.02 15.21
CA THR A 30 -5.78 0.78 16.05
C THR A 30 -4.47 0.06 16.34
N ASP A 31 -4.28 -1.14 15.78
CA ASP A 31 -3.07 -1.95 16.00
C ASP A 31 -2.03 -1.75 14.90
N TYR A 32 -2.44 -1.67 13.65
CA TYR A 32 -1.54 -1.61 12.51
C TYR A 32 -1.94 -0.54 11.49
N TYR A 33 -0.93 -0.02 10.80
CA TYR A 33 -1.07 0.95 9.72
C TYR A 33 0.04 0.74 8.69
N ILE A 34 -0.28 0.97 7.43
CA ILE A 34 0.69 0.89 6.33
C ILE A 34 0.73 2.22 5.59
N LEU A 35 1.94 2.75 5.42
CA LEU A 35 2.22 3.93 4.61
C LEU A 35 3.07 3.55 3.41
N VAL A 36 2.62 3.92 2.21
CA VAL A 36 3.39 3.76 0.97
C VAL A 36 3.71 5.15 0.42
N ASP A 37 4.99 5.49 0.40
CA ASP A 37 5.46 6.81 -0.01
C ASP A 37 6.14 6.75 -1.38
N PHE A 38 5.36 6.95 -2.43
CA PHE A 38 5.85 6.96 -3.80
C PHE A 38 6.65 8.21 -4.19
N SER A 39 6.79 9.21 -3.30
CA SER A 39 7.72 10.32 -3.51
C SER A 39 9.18 9.87 -3.41
N LYS A 40 9.42 8.74 -2.75
CA LYS A 40 10.74 8.11 -2.67
C LYS A 40 11.01 7.27 -3.93
N PRO A 41 12.25 7.21 -4.42
CA PRO A 41 12.61 6.34 -5.54
C PRO A 41 12.41 4.86 -5.18
N SER A 42 12.12 4.02 -6.17
CA SER A 42 11.81 2.60 -5.94
C SER A 42 12.97 1.78 -5.37
N GLY A 43 14.21 2.25 -5.56
CA GLY A 43 15.40 1.65 -4.96
C GLY A 43 15.62 2.01 -3.49
N LYS A 44 14.71 2.78 -2.90
CA LYS A 44 14.66 3.06 -1.47
C LYS A 44 13.44 2.37 -0.84
N LYS A 45 13.54 2.04 0.44
CA LYS A 45 12.39 1.53 1.19
C LYS A 45 11.29 2.59 1.19
N ARG A 46 10.11 2.24 0.73
CA ARG A 46 8.97 3.17 0.61
C ARG A 46 7.60 2.55 0.94
N PHE A 47 7.61 1.31 1.40
CA PHE A 47 6.46 0.61 1.96
C PHE A 47 6.76 0.34 3.43
N PHE A 48 5.99 0.94 4.34
CA PHE A 48 6.26 0.94 5.77
C PHE A 48 5.08 0.34 6.53
N VAL A 49 5.37 -0.64 7.38
CA VAL A 49 4.39 -1.28 8.26
C VAL A 49 4.63 -0.81 9.69
N TYR A 50 3.61 -0.26 10.31
CA TYR A 50 3.68 0.31 11.64
C TYR A 50 2.81 -0.45 12.66
N ASP A 51 3.32 -0.56 13.88
CA ASP A 51 2.57 -0.89 15.09
C ASP A 51 2.08 0.42 15.73
N LEU A 52 0.78 0.67 15.69
CA LEU A 52 0.19 1.90 16.23
C LEU A 52 0.14 1.90 17.75
N GLN A 53 0.06 0.74 18.41
CA GLN A 53 0.02 0.65 19.86
C GLN A 53 1.38 0.99 20.48
N ARG A 54 2.45 0.53 19.85
CA ARG A 54 3.82 0.82 20.30
C ARG A 54 4.40 2.09 19.68
N GLY A 55 3.73 2.66 18.68
CA GLY A 55 4.19 3.87 18.00
C GLY A 55 5.49 3.68 17.22
N LYS A 56 5.71 2.51 16.62
CA LYS A 56 6.97 2.20 15.93
C LYS A 56 6.78 1.44 14.63
N ARG A 57 7.78 1.56 13.76
CA ARG A 57 7.85 0.81 12.52
C ARG A 57 8.26 -0.63 12.80
N LEU A 58 7.46 -1.59 12.28
CA LEU A 58 7.75 -3.03 12.36
C LEU A 58 8.66 -3.49 11.24
N MET A 59 8.42 -3.00 10.01
CA MET A 59 9.26 -3.32 8.86
C MET A 59 9.10 -2.30 7.75
N SER A 60 10.02 -2.35 6.80
CA SER A 60 9.94 -1.62 5.55
C SER A 60 10.31 -2.51 4.37
N SER A 61 9.79 -2.19 3.19
CA SER A 61 10.09 -2.90 1.95
C SER A 61 10.31 -1.94 0.81
N TYR A 62 11.07 -2.38 -0.17
CA TYR A 62 11.00 -1.83 -1.51
C TYR A 62 9.60 -2.08 -2.06
N CYS A 63 9.14 -1.22 -2.94
CA CYS A 63 7.82 -1.34 -3.55
C CYS A 63 7.84 -0.82 -4.99
N MET A 64 7.43 -1.67 -5.94
CA MET A 64 7.25 -1.23 -7.32
C MET A 64 5.87 -0.60 -7.49
N HIS A 65 5.81 0.42 -8.33
CA HIS A 65 4.57 1.00 -8.84
C HIS A 65 4.15 0.33 -10.15
N GLY A 66 2.96 0.65 -10.64
CA GLY A 66 2.41 0.08 -11.86
C GLY A 66 3.24 0.41 -13.11
N SER A 67 3.30 -0.53 -14.04
CA SER A 67 4.06 -0.43 -15.30
C SER A 67 3.24 0.07 -16.49
N GLY A 68 2.04 0.61 -16.25
CA GLY A 68 1.17 1.13 -17.30
C GLY A 68 1.78 2.26 -18.10
N LYS A 69 1.15 2.57 -19.24
CA LYS A 69 1.67 3.55 -20.22
C LYS A 69 2.06 4.88 -19.54
N GLY A 70 3.25 5.34 -19.84
CA GLY A 70 3.81 6.58 -19.32
C GLY A 70 4.54 6.46 -17.99
N ASN A 71 4.55 5.29 -17.35
CA ASN A 71 5.42 5.03 -16.21
C ASN A 71 6.84 4.74 -16.68
N THR A 72 7.81 5.22 -15.90
CA THR A 72 9.22 4.85 -16.02
C THR A 72 9.74 4.40 -14.66
N ASP A 73 10.95 3.86 -14.64
CA ASP A 73 11.60 3.47 -13.39
C ASP A 73 11.63 4.64 -12.39
N ALA A 74 11.90 5.83 -12.89
CA ALA A 74 12.08 7.04 -12.10
C ALA A 74 10.80 7.83 -11.85
N GLN A 75 9.84 7.77 -12.77
CA GLN A 75 8.64 8.61 -12.73
C GLN A 75 7.38 7.76 -12.76
N PRO A 76 6.76 7.54 -11.59
CA PRO A 76 5.47 6.88 -11.52
C PRO A 76 4.36 7.80 -12.06
N LYS A 77 3.39 7.21 -12.74
CA LYS A 77 2.11 7.84 -13.05
C LYS A 77 1.00 7.10 -12.33
N PHE A 78 0.03 7.84 -11.84
CA PHE A 78 -1.05 7.29 -11.04
C PHE A 78 -2.38 7.46 -11.78
N SER A 79 -3.23 6.45 -11.69
CA SER A 79 -4.56 6.47 -12.32
C SER A 79 -5.49 5.47 -11.67
N ASN A 80 -6.76 5.85 -11.56
CA ASN A 80 -7.85 4.97 -11.13
C ASN A 80 -8.58 4.31 -12.32
N THR A 81 -8.18 4.63 -13.55
CA THR A 81 -8.84 4.13 -14.77
C THR A 81 -8.60 2.63 -14.94
N PRO A 82 -9.65 1.81 -15.16
CA PRO A 82 -9.49 0.40 -15.49
C PRO A 82 -8.61 0.20 -16.72
N GLY A 83 -7.74 -0.79 -16.68
CA GLY A 83 -6.82 -1.11 -17.78
C GLY A 83 -5.60 -0.20 -17.89
N SER A 84 -5.50 0.89 -17.11
CA SER A 84 -4.36 1.81 -17.17
C SER A 84 -3.03 1.17 -16.79
N GLY A 85 -3.05 0.09 -15.99
CA GLY A 85 -1.83 -0.51 -15.44
C GLY A 85 -1.08 0.38 -14.45
N CYS A 86 -1.69 1.49 -14.03
CA CYS A 86 -1.10 2.43 -13.08
C CYS A 86 -1.56 2.12 -11.65
N THR A 87 -0.69 2.39 -10.67
CA THR A 87 -1.09 2.45 -9.27
C THR A 87 -2.02 3.64 -9.06
N SER A 88 -2.96 3.54 -8.15
CA SER A 88 -3.78 4.66 -7.69
C SER A 88 -3.37 5.10 -6.29
N LEU A 89 -3.47 6.39 -6.03
CA LEU A 89 -3.13 6.98 -4.73
C LEU A 89 -4.36 7.09 -3.83
N GLY A 90 -4.14 7.22 -2.54
CA GLY A 90 -5.19 7.44 -1.56
C GLY A 90 -5.19 6.39 -0.46
N ARG A 91 -6.28 6.36 0.30
CA ARG A 91 -6.48 5.42 1.39
C ARG A 91 -7.09 4.11 0.89
N TYR A 92 -6.65 3.01 1.49
CA TYR A 92 -7.14 1.66 1.22
C TYR A 92 -7.41 0.92 2.52
N VAL A 93 -8.19 -0.15 2.43
CA VAL A 93 -8.30 -1.16 3.48
C VAL A 93 -8.06 -2.55 2.91
N MET A 94 -7.53 -3.44 3.75
CA MET A 94 -7.41 -4.86 3.40
C MET A 94 -8.78 -5.53 3.52
N ILE A 95 -9.18 -6.28 2.49
CA ILE A 95 -10.51 -6.91 2.45
C ILE A 95 -10.49 -8.42 2.32
N GLY A 96 -9.35 -9.03 2.08
CA GLY A 96 -9.26 -10.47 1.94
C GLY A 96 -7.88 -10.94 1.51
N LYS A 97 -7.68 -12.26 1.59
CA LYS A 97 -6.57 -12.92 0.95
C LYS A 97 -6.87 -13.11 -0.53
N GLY A 98 -5.82 -13.11 -1.35
CA GLY A 98 -5.94 -13.49 -2.74
C GLY A 98 -6.27 -14.97 -2.91
N ALA A 99 -6.93 -15.29 -4.01
CA ALA A 99 -7.26 -16.63 -4.41
C ALA A 99 -6.58 -16.99 -5.74
N MET A 100 -6.53 -18.27 -6.05
CA MET A 100 -6.05 -18.82 -7.33
C MET A 100 -4.57 -18.49 -7.61
N LYS A 101 -4.29 -17.76 -8.70
CA LYS A 101 -2.94 -17.49 -9.19
C LYS A 101 -2.03 -16.75 -8.20
N PHE A 102 -2.63 -15.94 -7.33
CA PHE A 102 -1.92 -15.12 -6.35
C PHE A 102 -2.27 -15.53 -4.92
N LYS A 103 -1.96 -16.76 -4.54
CA LYS A 103 -2.26 -17.32 -3.22
C LYS A 103 -1.67 -16.52 -2.05
N ASN A 104 -0.49 -15.93 -2.26
CA ASN A 104 0.20 -15.14 -1.25
C ASN A 104 0.06 -13.64 -1.56
N CYS A 105 -1.15 -13.11 -1.40
CA CYS A 105 -1.42 -11.70 -1.59
C CYS A 105 -2.60 -11.25 -0.75
N VAL A 106 -2.74 -9.94 -0.61
CA VAL A 106 -3.85 -9.29 0.09
C VAL A 106 -4.64 -8.46 -0.91
N ARG A 107 -5.96 -8.63 -0.88
CA ARG A 107 -6.91 -7.85 -1.69
C ARG A 107 -7.21 -6.52 -1.00
N LEU A 108 -7.33 -5.47 -1.80
CA LEU A 108 -7.53 -4.10 -1.33
C LEU A 108 -8.82 -3.49 -1.87
N ARG A 109 -9.42 -2.63 -1.05
CA ARG A 109 -10.50 -1.71 -1.45
C ARG A 109 -10.02 -0.29 -1.29
N GLY A 110 -10.21 0.54 -2.32
CA GLY A 110 -9.95 1.97 -2.27
C GLY A 110 -11.09 2.73 -1.57
N LEU A 111 -10.74 3.73 -0.79
CA LEU A 111 -11.68 4.52 0.01
C LEU A 111 -11.91 5.92 -0.56
N ASP A 112 -11.13 6.33 -1.55
CA ASP A 112 -11.13 7.70 -2.07
C ASP A 112 -11.53 7.77 -3.53
N LYS A 113 -11.91 8.96 -4.02
CA LYS A 113 -12.21 9.20 -5.43
C LYS A 113 -11.05 8.82 -6.36
N SER A 114 -9.82 8.94 -5.86
CA SER A 114 -8.60 8.62 -6.61
C SER A 114 -8.34 7.12 -6.77
N ASN A 115 -9.04 6.25 -6.02
CA ASN A 115 -8.77 4.81 -6.01
C ASN A 115 -10.00 3.91 -5.81
N TYR A 116 -11.23 4.44 -5.85
CA TYR A 116 -12.45 3.66 -5.55
C TYR A 116 -12.65 2.45 -6.48
N LEU A 117 -12.02 2.43 -7.65
CA LEU A 117 -12.06 1.28 -8.57
C LEU A 117 -10.99 0.21 -8.28
N ALA A 118 -10.18 0.38 -7.24
CA ALA A 118 -9.07 -0.52 -6.93
C ALA A 118 -9.52 -1.97 -6.76
N GLU A 119 -10.62 -2.22 -6.05
CA GLU A 119 -11.17 -3.58 -5.86
C GLU A 119 -11.59 -4.19 -7.20
N ALA A 120 -12.35 -3.47 -8.01
CA ALA A 120 -12.79 -3.92 -9.34
C ALA A 120 -11.60 -4.13 -10.31
N ARG A 121 -10.55 -3.35 -10.16
CA ARG A 121 -9.31 -3.47 -10.94
C ARG A 121 -8.40 -4.60 -10.45
N GLY A 122 -8.74 -5.27 -9.34
CA GLY A 122 -7.92 -6.34 -8.77
C GLY A 122 -6.60 -5.85 -8.17
N ILE A 123 -6.56 -4.66 -7.59
CA ILE A 123 -5.36 -4.13 -6.94
C ILE A 123 -5.06 -4.93 -5.67
N LEU A 124 -3.82 -5.39 -5.56
CA LEU A 124 -3.34 -6.28 -4.51
C LEU A 124 -2.05 -5.74 -3.89
N ILE A 125 -1.72 -6.26 -2.71
CA ILE A 125 -0.35 -6.32 -2.22
C ILE A 125 0.16 -7.73 -2.52
N HIS A 126 1.20 -7.85 -3.35
CA HIS A 126 1.82 -9.13 -3.68
C HIS A 126 3.34 -9.00 -3.79
N PHE A 127 4.05 -10.12 -3.83
CA PHE A 127 5.49 -10.10 -3.99
C PHE A 127 5.92 -10.32 -5.45
N ALA A 128 7.14 -9.89 -5.76
CA ALA A 128 7.86 -10.28 -6.96
C ALA A 128 9.30 -10.67 -6.61
N GLY A 129 9.84 -11.65 -7.34
CA GLY A 129 11.21 -12.08 -7.14
C GLY A 129 12.24 -10.97 -7.33
N LYS A 130 12.00 -10.08 -8.27
CA LYS A 130 12.83 -8.89 -8.52
C LYS A 130 12.93 -7.99 -7.28
N VAL A 131 11.81 -7.70 -6.63
CA VAL A 131 11.78 -6.89 -5.40
C VAL A 131 12.37 -7.64 -4.21
N THR A 132 12.08 -8.95 -4.12
CA THR A 132 12.58 -9.80 -3.03
C THR A 132 14.11 -9.87 -3.03
N ARG A 133 14.74 -9.94 -4.19
CA ARG A 133 16.19 -10.03 -4.35
C ARG A 133 16.91 -8.69 -4.43
N PHE A 134 16.18 -7.59 -4.55
CA PHE A 134 16.76 -6.27 -4.64
C PHE A 134 17.45 -5.89 -3.33
N SER A 135 18.68 -5.39 -3.40
CA SER A 135 19.51 -5.06 -2.24
C SER A 135 19.85 -3.56 -2.11
N GLY A 136 19.21 -2.71 -2.92
CA GLY A 136 19.42 -1.26 -2.87
C GLY A 136 20.62 -0.79 -3.72
N GLU A 137 21.11 -1.62 -4.63
CA GLU A 137 22.28 -1.35 -5.48
C GLU A 137 22.04 -0.27 -6.53
N LYS A 138 20.78 0.07 -6.79
CA LYS A 138 20.38 1.11 -7.76
C LYS A 138 19.37 2.07 -7.13
N GLU A 139 19.27 3.25 -7.68
CA GLU A 139 18.28 4.26 -7.25
C GLU A 139 16.85 3.81 -7.58
N TYR A 140 16.68 3.08 -8.68
CA TYR A 140 15.38 2.60 -9.15
C TYR A 140 15.42 1.10 -9.43
N ILE A 141 14.32 0.42 -9.11
CA ILE A 141 14.08 -0.95 -9.55
C ILE A 141 13.56 -0.89 -10.99
N PRO A 142 14.21 -1.54 -11.97
CA PRO A 142 13.74 -1.53 -13.34
C PRO A 142 12.30 -2.02 -13.46
N LEU A 143 11.43 -1.26 -14.12
CA LEU A 143 10.07 -1.67 -14.37
C LEU A 143 10.04 -2.90 -15.30
N GLY A 144 9.11 -3.76 -15.02
CA GLY A 144 8.77 -4.91 -15.85
C GLY A 144 7.25 -5.05 -15.87
N THR A 145 6.77 -6.28 -15.99
CA THR A 145 5.34 -6.59 -16.03
C THR A 145 4.78 -7.05 -14.68
N GLU A 146 5.56 -6.94 -13.61
CA GLU A 146 5.23 -7.47 -12.29
C GLU A 146 4.08 -6.73 -11.62
N SER A 147 3.88 -5.45 -11.95
CA SER A 147 2.78 -4.66 -11.42
C SER A 147 1.96 -4.00 -12.52
N ARG A 148 0.66 -4.25 -12.49
CA ARG A 148 -0.36 -3.56 -13.29
C ARG A 148 -1.19 -2.62 -12.41
N GLY A 149 -0.53 -2.01 -11.42
CA GLY A 149 -1.12 -1.12 -10.43
C GLY A 149 -1.05 -1.63 -8.99
N CYS A 150 -0.72 -2.90 -8.79
CA CYS A 150 -0.55 -3.48 -7.46
C CYS A 150 0.66 -2.92 -6.73
N PHE A 151 0.60 -2.97 -5.40
CA PHE A 151 1.75 -2.71 -4.54
C PHE A 151 2.62 -3.96 -4.50
N THR A 152 3.70 -3.96 -5.26
CA THR A 152 4.58 -5.11 -5.40
C THR A 152 5.78 -4.96 -4.47
N VAL A 153 5.87 -5.83 -3.49
CA VAL A 153 6.82 -5.77 -2.36
C VAL A 153 7.66 -7.03 -2.27
N SER A 154 8.54 -7.14 -1.26
CA SER A 154 9.30 -8.35 -0.99
C SER A 154 8.42 -9.48 -0.45
N ARG A 155 8.86 -10.73 -0.60
CA ARG A 155 8.16 -11.90 -0.04
C ARG A 155 7.95 -11.78 1.46
N SER A 156 8.99 -11.43 2.21
CA SER A 156 8.90 -11.26 3.67
C SER A 156 7.88 -10.20 4.08
N CYS A 157 7.75 -9.13 3.28
CA CYS A 157 6.76 -8.09 3.51
C CYS A 157 5.34 -8.62 3.31
N VAL A 158 5.07 -9.34 2.22
CA VAL A 158 3.74 -9.95 1.99
C VAL A 158 3.37 -10.92 3.10
N GLU A 159 4.31 -11.73 3.55
CA GLU A 159 4.09 -12.66 4.67
C GLU A 159 3.68 -11.93 5.94
N LYS A 160 4.36 -10.83 6.26
CA LYS A 160 4.01 -9.97 7.40
C LYS A 160 2.64 -9.33 7.25
N VAL A 161 2.33 -8.79 6.07
CA VAL A 161 1.03 -8.18 5.77
C VAL A 161 -0.11 -9.21 5.87
N LEU A 162 0.11 -10.44 5.38
CA LEU A 162 -0.85 -11.54 5.53
C LEU A 162 -1.08 -11.92 7.00
N GLN A 163 -0.03 -11.96 7.80
CA GLN A 163 -0.13 -12.20 9.24
C GLN A 163 -0.99 -11.11 9.91
N ILE A 164 -0.71 -9.84 9.61
CA ILE A 164 -1.46 -8.69 10.12
C ILE A 164 -2.93 -8.79 9.72
N TYR A 165 -3.22 -9.15 8.46
CA TYR A 165 -4.58 -9.33 8.00
C TYR A 165 -5.32 -10.41 8.80
N LYS A 166 -4.67 -11.54 9.08
CA LYS A 166 -5.26 -12.62 9.89
C LYS A 166 -5.57 -12.19 11.31
N GLU A 167 -4.69 -11.39 11.91
CA GLU A 167 -4.82 -10.97 13.32
C GLU A 167 -5.85 -9.86 13.52
N SER A 168 -5.91 -8.88 12.62
CA SER A 168 -6.62 -7.61 12.87
C SER A 168 -7.84 -7.35 12.00
N SER A 169 -7.87 -7.81 10.76
CA SER A 169 -8.91 -7.41 9.80
C SER A 169 -10.29 -8.04 10.01
N ARG A 170 -10.43 -8.97 10.94
CA ARG A 170 -11.74 -9.58 11.25
C ARG A 170 -12.68 -8.66 12.00
N ARG A 171 -12.15 -7.67 12.74
CA ARG A 171 -12.92 -6.74 13.56
C ARG A 171 -12.92 -5.34 13.00
N ARG A 172 -11.74 -4.81 12.71
CA ARG A 172 -11.53 -3.46 12.18
C ARG A 172 -10.49 -3.53 11.05
N PRO A 173 -10.79 -3.01 9.86
CA PRO A 173 -9.87 -3.13 8.74
C PRO A 173 -8.61 -2.28 8.96
N VAL A 174 -7.47 -2.80 8.49
CA VAL A 174 -6.20 -2.07 8.54
C VAL A 174 -6.17 -1.00 7.46
N LEU A 175 -5.88 0.23 7.86
CA LEU A 175 -5.74 1.36 6.95
C LEU A 175 -4.38 1.34 6.26
N ILE A 176 -4.38 1.58 4.96
CA ILE A 176 -3.20 1.77 4.13
C ILE A 176 -3.33 3.12 3.45
N TYR A 177 -2.27 3.90 3.44
CA TYR A 177 -2.24 5.17 2.72
C TYR A 177 -1.10 5.21 1.72
N ALA A 178 -1.45 5.41 0.46
CA ALA A 178 -0.50 5.58 -0.64
C ALA A 178 -0.43 7.04 -1.04
N LYS A 179 0.73 7.67 -0.85
CA LYS A 179 0.98 9.08 -1.20
C LYS A 179 2.10 9.24 -2.21
N TYR A 180 2.11 10.39 -2.87
CA TYR A 180 3.21 10.80 -3.76
C TYR A 180 3.88 12.11 -3.32
N LYS A 181 3.14 12.99 -2.69
CA LYS A 181 3.66 14.27 -2.12
C LYS A 181 3.00 14.55 -0.78
#